data_12007fcaf688e681f9ec526ac001d8a9
#
_entry.id   12007fcaf688e681f9ec526ac001d8a9
#
_cell.length_a   1.000
_cell.length_b   1.000
_cell.length_c   1.000
_cell.angle_alpha   90.00
_cell.angle_beta   90.00
_cell.angle_gamma   90.00
#
_symmetry.space_group_name_H-M   'P 1'
#
loop_
_entity.id
_entity.type
_entity.pdbx_description
1 polymer ?
#
loop_
_entity_poly.entity_id
_entity_poly.type
_entity_poly.pdbx_seq_one_letter_code
_entity_poly.pdbx_strand_id
1 'polypeptide(L)'
;MTIGIDIGGTNIKSVSLSDGGIVSSHSAPTPSGAENIALTVADIIESTEVSDSPVGIACAGDISPDGIVSTDNLGFDHVDLAGVIRRHTDRKFVICQDAHTASVAELTLGNMKGARNAVYLCFGTGIGGDIILGWKSMRGVNSSSCEIGHMITHMGGKLCSCGNHGCFEAYASASALSGMTDGRFTAGEIAKRDADG
;
A
#
# COMPACT_ATOMS: atom_id res chain seq x y z
N MET A 1 9.05 -0.52 -21.18
CA MET A 1 8.79 0.41 -20.05
C MET A 1 7.61 -0.11 -19.24
N THR A 2 7.55 0.16 -17.95
CA THR A 2 6.43 -0.22 -17.05
C THR A 2 6.15 0.96 -16.14
N ILE A 3 4.90 1.23 -15.85
CA ILE A 3 4.48 2.32 -14.95
C ILE A 3 4.00 1.70 -13.65
N GLY A 4 4.55 2.14 -12.52
CA GLY A 4 4.07 1.84 -11.18
C GLY A 4 3.49 3.09 -10.54
N ILE A 5 2.30 3.00 -9.96
CA ILE A 5 1.63 4.08 -9.25
C ILE A 5 1.27 3.59 -7.85
N ASP A 6 1.52 4.40 -6.82
CA ASP A 6 1.16 4.14 -5.43
C ASP A 6 0.22 5.25 -4.95
N ILE A 7 -1.03 4.89 -4.68
CA ILE A 7 -2.07 5.78 -4.17
C ILE A 7 -2.08 5.67 -2.64
N GLY A 8 -1.31 6.53 -1.99
CA GLY A 8 -1.30 6.65 -0.54
C GLY A 8 -2.27 7.73 -0.04
N GLY A 9 -2.59 7.72 1.25
CA GLY A 9 -3.48 8.71 1.86
C GLY A 9 -2.96 10.16 1.81
N THR A 10 -1.64 10.35 1.71
CA THR A 10 -1.02 11.69 1.69
C THR A 10 -0.49 12.08 0.32
N ASN A 11 0.11 11.14 -0.40
CA ASN A 11 0.69 11.38 -1.72
C ASN A 11 0.37 10.24 -2.67
N ILE A 12 0.18 10.59 -3.95
CA ILE A 12 0.26 9.67 -5.08
C ILE A 12 1.69 9.74 -5.59
N LYS A 13 2.35 8.58 -5.66
CA LYS A 13 3.70 8.44 -6.19
C LYS A 13 3.67 7.62 -7.46
N SER A 14 4.55 7.93 -8.39
CA SER A 14 4.70 7.12 -9.59
C SER A 14 6.15 6.94 -9.98
N VAL A 15 6.43 5.82 -10.63
CA VAL A 15 7.74 5.50 -11.22
C VAL A 15 7.54 4.92 -12.62
N SER A 16 8.44 5.28 -13.51
CA SER A 16 8.58 4.59 -14.79
C SER A 16 9.86 3.75 -14.77
N LEU A 17 9.73 2.50 -15.20
CA LEU A 17 10.80 1.53 -15.21
C LEU A 17 11.15 1.14 -16.66
N SER A 18 12.45 1.11 -16.99
CA SER A 18 12.97 0.56 -18.24
C SER A 18 14.28 -0.17 -17.96
N ASP A 19 14.48 -1.32 -18.60
CA ASP A 19 15.70 -2.12 -18.49
C ASP A 19 16.17 -2.42 -17.06
N GLY A 20 15.16 -2.60 -16.15
CA GLY A 20 15.41 -2.92 -14.75
C GLY A 20 15.78 -1.73 -13.85
N GLY A 21 15.74 -0.51 -14.38
CA GLY A 21 16.03 0.72 -13.65
C GLY A 21 14.86 1.71 -13.63
N ILE A 22 14.85 2.61 -12.64
CA ILE A 22 13.91 3.73 -12.58
C ILE A 22 14.40 4.81 -13.54
N VAL A 23 13.59 5.21 -14.52
CA VAL A 23 13.90 6.27 -15.48
C VAL A 23 13.25 7.60 -15.11
N SER A 24 12.13 7.56 -14.40
CA SER A 24 11.50 8.77 -13.84
C SER A 24 10.71 8.44 -12.57
N SER A 25 10.53 9.42 -11.71
CA SER A 25 9.69 9.34 -10.54
C SER A 25 8.96 10.67 -10.32
N HIS A 26 7.71 10.58 -9.88
CA HIS A 26 6.87 11.71 -9.54
C HIS A 26 6.20 11.49 -8.18
N SER A 27 5.89 12.60 -7.49
CA SER A 27 5.08 12.58 -6.27
C SER A 27 4.21 13.83 -6.25
N ALA A 28 2.92 13.66 -6.00
CA ALA A 28 1.95 14.73 -5.84
C ALA A 28 1.07 14.47 -4.61
N PRO A 29 0.55 15.50 -3.93
CA PRO A 29 -0.44 15.32 -2.87
C PRO A 29 -1.65 14.55 -3.38
N THR A 30 -2.18 13.61 -2.57
CA THR A 30 -3.40 12.89 -2.90
C THR A 30 -4.60 13.82 -2.82
N PRO A 31 -5.33 14.06 -3.90
CA PRO A 31 -6.50 14.90 -3.87
C PRO A 31 -7.68 14.18 -3.19
N SER A 32 -8.64 14.95 -2.69
CA SER A 32 -9.84 14.37 -2.09
C SER A 32 -10.81 13.84 -3.14
N GLY A 33 -11.40 12.68 -2.86
CA GLY A 33 -12.45 12.06 -3.67
C GLY A 33 -11.95 11.21 -4.83
N ALA A 34 -12.70 10.15 -5.13
CA ALA A 34 -12.31 9.13 -6.11
C ALA A 34 -12.12 9.71 -7.52
N GLU A 35 -12.95 10.67 -7.92
CA GLU A 35 -12.88 11.29 -9.26
C GLU A 35 -11.57 12.06 -9.45
N ASN A 36 -11.16 12.87 -8.45
CA ASN A 36 -9.92 13.64 -8.54
C ASN A 36 -8.67 12.73 -8.48
N ILE A 37 -8.74 11.67 -7.69
CA ILE A 37 -7.67 10.64 -7.66
C ILE A 37 -7.58 9.97 -9.03
N ALA A 38 -8.70 9.59 -9.62
CA ALA A 38 -8.74 8.95 -10.93
C ALA A 38 -8.20 9.85 -12.05
N LEU A 39 -8.54 11.13 -12.04
CA LEU A 39 -7.98 12.12 -12.98
C LEU A 39 -6.45 12.21 -12.83
N THR A 40 -5.97 12.35 -11.60
CA THR A 40 -4.52 12.39 -11.33
C THR A 40 -3.80 11.12 -11.81
N VAL A 41 -4.39 9.95 -11.58
CA VAL A 41 -3.84 8.66 -12.03
C VAL A 41 -3.84 8.58 -13.56
N ALA A 42 -4.92 8.99 -14.21
CA ALA A 42 -5.02 9.01 -15.66
C ALA A 42 -3.99 9.97 -16.27
N ASP A 43 -3.83 11.17 -15.73
CA ASP A 43 -2.83 12.14 -16.19
C ASP A 43 -1.41 11.56 -16.09
N ILE A 44 -1.09 10.85 -15.00
CA ILE A 44 0.20 10.15 -14.85
C ILE A 44 0.38 9.09 -15.94
N ILE A 45 -0.65 8.29 -16.19
CA ILE A 45 -0.63 7.23 -17.20
C ILE A 45 -0.43 7.81 -18.59
N GLU A 46 -1.20 8.84 -18.95
CA GLU A 46 -1.18 9.46 -20.29
C GLU A 46 0.08 10.32 -20.52
N SER A 47 0.69 10.85 -19.47
CA SER A 47 1.97 11.59 -19.59
C SER A 47 3.15 10.72 -20.02
N THR A 48 2.97 9.41 -20.05
CA THR A 48 4.05 8.46 -20.42
C THR A 48 4.06 8.25 -21.92
N GLU A 49 5.17 8.54 -22.58
CA GLU A 49 5.33 8.51 -24.05
C GLU A 49 5.10 7.13 -24.70
N VAL A 50 5.11 6.05 -23.93
CA VAL A 50 4.97 4.68 -24.45
C VAL A 50 3.56 4.15 -24.21
N SER A 51 2.74 4.14 -25.26
CA SER A 51 1.31 3.81 -25.21
C SER A 51 0.97 2.40 -24.71
N ASP A 52 1.84 1.41 -24.89
CA ASP A 52 1.58 0.00 -24.53
C ASP A 52 2.28 -0.47 -23.25
N SER A 53 2.82 0.47 -22.45
CA SER A 53 3.47 0.10 -21.19
C SER A 53 2.48 -0.52 -20.19
N PRO A 54 2.80 -1.65 -19.56
CA PRO A 54 2.01 -2.18 -18.46
C PRO A 54 1.91 -1.16 -17.31
N VAL A 55 0.71 -1.04 -16.71
CA VAL A 55 0.46 -0.16 -15.58
C VAL A 55 0.05 -0.97 -14.37
N GLY A 56 0.79 -0.83 -13.27
CA GLY A 56 0.45 -1.38 -11.96
C GLY A 56 0.11 -0.27 -10.98
N ILE A 57 -1.00 -0.40 -10.27
CA ILE A 57 -1.46 0.55 -9.28
C ILE A 57 -1.50 -0.16 -7.92
N ALA A 58 -0.75 0.36 -6.96
CA ALA A 58 -0.88 0.02 -5.56
C ALA A 58 -1.82 1.03 -4.90
N CYS A 59 -2.69 0.57 -4.01
CA CYS A 59 -3.57 1.44 -3.24
C CYS A 59 -3.70 0.91 -1.83
N ALA A 60 -3.67 1.80 -0.85
CA ALA A 60 -3.92 1.44 0.55
C ALA A 60 -5.38 1.02 0.75
N GLY A 61 -5.61 -0.01 1.57
CA GLY A 61 -6.93 -0.51 1.94
C GLY A 61 -7.29 -1.86 1.34
N ASP A 62 -8.52 -2.30 1.61
CA ASP A 62 -9.06 -3.54 1.06
C ASP A 62 -9.48 -3.33 -0.40
N ILE A 63 -8.98 -4.18 -1.28
CA ILE A 63 -9.27 -4.11 -2.71
C ILE A 63 -9.83 -5.43 -3.19
N SER A 64 -11.08 -5.43 -3.65
CA SER A 64 -11.71 -6.59 -4.24
C SER A 64 -11.09 -6.94 -5.61
N PRO A 65 -11.30 -8.17 -6.13
CA PRO A 65 -10.85 -8.56 -7.47
C PRO A 65 -11.37 -7.64 -8.59
N ASP A 66 -12.53 -7.01 -8.39
CA ASP A 66 -13.15 -6.10 -9.35
C ASP A 66 -12.65 -4.67 -9.23
N GLY A 67 -11.78 -4.38 -8.24
CA GLY A 67 -11.18 -3.06 -8.02
C GLY A 67 -12.02 -2.10 -7.18
N ILE A 68 -12.95 -2.65 -6.38
CA ILE A 68 -13.68 -1.89 -5.35
C ILE A 68 -12.77 -1.71 -4.15
N VAL A 69 -12.64 -0.48 -3.68
CA VAL A 69 -11.73 -0.07 -2.62
C VAL A 69 -12.50 0.38 -1.39
N SER A 70 -12.10 -0.12 -0.22
CA SER A 70 -12.52 0.37 1.09
C SER A 70 -11.28 0.73 1.90
N THR A 71 -11.17 1.97 2.32
CA THR A 71 -10.01 2.47 3.08
C THR A 71 -10.32 3.79 3.80
N ASP A 72 -10.04 3.82 5.09
CA ASP A 72 -10.18 5.04 5.91
C ASP A 72 -9.20 6.14 5.47
N ASN A 73 -8.02 5.74 4.97
CA ASN A 73 -6.97 6.67 4.56
C ASN A 73 -7.38 7.60 3.41
N LEU A 74 -8.33 7.17 2.55
CA LEU A 74 -8.86 7.96 1.45
C LEU A 74 -10.34 8.33 1.67
N GLY A 75 -10.93 7.89 2.79
CA GLY A 75 -12.37 8.07 3.08
C GLY A 75 -13.26 7.28 2.12
N PHE A 76 -12.82 6.11 1.66
CA PHE A 76 -13.58 5.27 0.73
C PHE A 76 -14.28 4.15 1.47
N ASP A 77 -15.58 4.01 1.19
CA ASP A 77 -16.37 2.85 1.58
C ASP A 77 -17.01 2.25 0.32
N HIS A 78 -16.53 1.09 -0.11
CA HIS A 78 -16.98 0.36 -1.30
C HIS A 78 -16.97 1.19 -2.60
N VAL A 79 -15.90 1.94 -2.85
CA VAL A 79 -15.74 2.77 -4.06
C VAL A 79 -15.16 1.94 -5.21
N ASP A 80 -15.85 1.89 -6.35
CA ASP A 80 -15.31 1.30 -7.60
C ASP A 80 -14.24 2.22 -8.20
N LEU A 81 -13.08 2.27 -7.57
CA LEU A 81 -11.97 3.13 -8.01
C LEU A 81 -11.45 2.71 -9.38
N ALA A 82 -11.40 1.41 -9.66
CA ALA A 82 -10.97 0.92 -10.96
C ALA A 82 -11.92 1.37 -12.08
N GLY A 83 -13.24 1.30 -11.86
CA GLY A 83 -14.23 1.80 -12.81
C GLY A 83 -14.16 3.31 -13.01
N VAL A 84 -13.90 4.07 -11.94
CA VAL A 84 -13.69 5.53 -12.04
C VAL A 84 -12.45 5.84 -12.88
N ILE A 85 -11.30 5.17 -12.65
CA ILE A 85 -10.07 5.37 -13.43
C ILE A 85 -10.31 5.02 -14.91
N ARG A 86 -11.02 3.91 -15.21
CA ARG A 86 -11.34 3.50 -16.60
C ARG A 86 -12.17 4.49 -17.39
N ARG A 87 -12.83 5.47 -16.76
CA ARG A 87 -13.55 6.54 -17.46
C ARG A 87 -12.61 7.61 -18.03
N HIS A 88 -11.36 7.66 -17.54
CA HIS A 88 -10.40 8.71 -17.88
C HIS A 88 -9.20 8.20 -18.67
N THR A 89 -9.03 6.87 -18.84
CA THR A 89 -7.97 6.28 -19.64
C THR A 89 -8.42 4.95 -20.27
N ASP A 90 -8.06 4.73 -21.51
CA ASP A 90 -8.24 3.45 -22.21
C ASP A 90 -7.10 2.46 -21.92
N ARG A 91 -6.08 2.89 -21.17
CA ARG A 91 -4.92 2.05 -20.83
C ARG A 91 -5.32 0.91 -19.89
N LYS A 92 -4.81 -0.26 -20.17
CA LYS A 92 -4.98 -1.42 -19.29
C LYS A 92 -4.11 -1.26 -18.05
N PHE A 93 -4.69 -1.48 -16.89
CA PHE A 93 -3.99 -1.48 -15.61
C PHE A 93 -4.50 -2.59 -14.70
N VAL A 94 -3.70 -2.93 -13.70
CA VAL A 94 -4.10 -3.74 -12.55
C VAL A 94 -4.01 -2.87 -11.29
N ILE A 95 -4.97 -3.04 -10.38
CA ILE A 95 -4.95 -2.38 -9.07
C ILE A 95 -4.89 -3.45 -7.98
N CYS A 96 -4.02 -3.27 -6.99
CA CYS A 96 -3.82 -4.19 -5.89
C CYS A 96 -3.54 -3.42 -4.60
N GLN A 97 -3.73 -4.10 -3.47
CA GLN A 97 -3.34 -3.58 -2.15
C GLN A 97 -1.82 -3.30 -2.12
N ASP A 98 -1.44 -2.24 -1.43
CA ASP A 98 -0.06 -1.75 -1.34
C ASP A 98 0.91 -2.78 -0.73
N ALA A 99 0.56 -3.37 0.43
CA ALA A 99 1.40 -4.39 1.09
C ALA A 99 1.58 -5.64 0.22
N HIS A 100 0.52 -6.08 -0.49
CA HIS A 100 0.62 -7.17 -1.45
C HIS A 100 1.54 -6.82 -2.63
N THR A 101 1.38 -5.62 -3.20
CA THR A 101 2.23 -5.17 -4.31
C THR A 101 3.70 -5.12 -3.91
N ALA A 102 3.98 -4.61 -2.70
CA ALA A 102 5.34 -4.58 -2.14
C ALA A 102 5.90 -5.99 -1.91
N SER A 103 5.10 -6.93 -1.39
CA SER A 103 5.54 -8.32 -1.20
C SER A 103 5.88 -9.01 -2.52
N VAL A 104 5.09 -8.78 -3.58
CA VAL A 104 5.37 -9.29 -4.92
C VAL A 104 6.66 -8.70 -5.51
N ALA A 105 6.92 -7.42 -5.26
CA ALA A 105 8.18 -6.79 -5.65
C ALA A 105 9.39 -7.45 -4.96
N GLU A 106 9.30 -7.68 -3.65
CA GLU A 106 10.34 -8.39 -2.88
C GLU A 106 10.55 -9.84 -3.35
N LEU A 107 9.45 -10.53 -3.71
CA LEU A 107 9.52 -11.91 -4.20
C LEU A 107 10.17 -11.99 -5.59
N THR A 108 10.00 -10.98 -6.43
CA THR A 108 10.48 -10.97 -7.81
C THR A 108 11.86 -10.35 -7.95
N LEU A 109 12.12 -9.25 -7.27
CA LEU A 109 13.32 -8.42 -7.44
C LEU A 109 14.14 -8.24 -6.15
N GLY A 110 13.51 -8.43 -4.98
CA GLY A 110 14.10 -8.11 -3.68
C GLY A 110 14.63 -9.32 -2.91
N ASN A 111 14.64 -9.20 -1.59
CA ASN A 111 15.23 -10.17 -0.67
C ASN A 111 14.45 -11.48 -0.54
N MET A 112 13.20 -11.53 -0.97
CA MET A 112 12.39 -12.76 -0.99
C MET A 112 12.55 -13.57 -2.29
N LYS A 113 13.40 -13.13 -3.23
CA LYS A 113 13.63 -13.81 -4.50
C LYS A 113 14.07 -15.27 -4.28
N GLY A 114 13.33 -16.20 -4.89
CA GLY A 114 13.56 -17.63 -4.72
C GLY A 114 12.94 -18.26 -3.47
N ALA A 115 12.34 -17.48 -2.59
CA ALA A 115 11.63 -18.01 -1.43
C ALA A 115 10.32 -18.67 -1.84
N ARG A 116 10.17 -19.95 -1.51
CA ARG A 116 8.92 -20.69 -1.75
C ARG A 116 7.83 -20.29 -0.74
N ASN A 117 8.24 -20.07 0.50
CA ASN A 117 7.37 -19.64 1.58
C ASN A 117 8.05 -18.48 2.30
N ALA A 118 7.31 -17.40 2.53
CA ALA A 118 7.81 -16.19 3.19
C ALA A 118 6.67 -15.44 3.88
N VAL A 119 7.02 -14.62 4.84
CA VAL A 119 6.15 -13.60 5.41
C VAL A 119 6.78 -12.25 5.12
N TYR A 120 6.01 -11.37 4.52
CA TYR A 120 6.36 -9.97 4.31
C TYR A 120 5.67 -9.12 5.36
N LEU A 121 6.38 -8.21 5.98
CA LEU A 121 5.83 -7.22 6.92
C LEU A 121 6.34 -5.83 6.52
N CYS A 122 5.44 -4.87 6.44
CA CYS A 122 5.78 -3.46 6.28
C CYS A 122 5.34 -2.67 7.51
N PHE A 123 6.29 -1.94 8.07
CA PHE A 123 6.07 -1.06 9.21
C PHE A 123 6.04 0.38 8.72
N GLY A 124 4.86 1.00 8.81
CA GLY A 124 4.59 2.36 8.40
C GLY A 124 3.66 3.05 9.39
N THR A 125 2.76 3.90 8.92
CA THR A 125 1.67 4.49 9.71
C THR A 125 0.92 3.39 10.46
N GLY A 126 0.57 2.29 9.77
CA GLY A 126 0.10 1.03 10.32
C GLY A 126 1.12 -0.11 10.12
N ILE A 127 0.65 -1.35 10.25
CA ILE A 127 1.42 -2.57 9.93
C ILE A 127 0.64 -3.36 8.89
N GLY A 128 1.18 -3.41 7.68
CA GLY A 128 0.71 -4.28 6.62
C GLY A 128 1.54 -5.56 6.50
N GLY A 129 1.05 -6.51 5.74
CA GLY A 129 1.81 -7.72 5.48
C GLY A 129 1.20 -8.61 4.42
N ASP A 130 1.95 -9.62 4.03
CA ASP A 130 1.53 -10.65 3.10
C ASP A 130 2.20 -11.99 3.46
N ILE A 131 1.53 -13.09 3.15
CA ILE A 131 2.04 -14.45 3.34
C ILE A 131 2.16 -15.11 1.98
N ILE A 132 3.37 -15.55 1.66
CA ILE A 132 3.67 -16.31 0.45
C ILE A 132 3.71 -17.79 0.81
N LEU A 133 2.91 -18.60 0.15
CA LEU A 133 2.95 -20.06 0.24
C LEU A 133 3.03 -20.68 -1.16
N GLY A 134 4.04 -21.51 -1.38
CA GLY A 134 4.25 -22.16 -2.67
C GLY A 134 4.46 -21.16 -3.82
N TRP A 135 5.20 -20.08 -3.59
CA TRP A 135 5.43 -18.93 -4.49
C TRP A 135 4.18 -18.10 -4.83
N LYS A 136 3.10 -18.25 -4.07
CA LYS A 136 1.86 -17.48 -4.27
C LYS A 136 1.50 -16.73 -3.01
N SER A 137 1.08 -15.49 -3.17
CA SER A 137 0.46 -14.72 -2.10
C SER A 137 -0.89 -15.33 -1.70
N MET A 138 -1.13 -15.40 -0.41
CA MET A 138 -2.41 -15.81 0.16
C MET A 138 -3.39 -14.64 0.10
N ARG A 139 -4.34 -14.69 -0.81
CA ARG A 139 -5.28 -13.58 -1.01
C ARG A 139 -6.58 -13.67 -0.21
N GLY A 140 -6.87 -14.78 0.45
CA GLY A 140 -8.18 -14.99 1.05
C GLY A 140 -9.32 -15.02 0.02
N VAL A 141 -10.55 -15.21 0.49
CA VAL A 141 -11.73 -15.31 -0.39
C VAL A 141 -12.09 -13.96 -1.02
N ASN A 142 -11.92 -12.86 -0.28
CA ASN A 142 -12.28 -11.51 -0.70
C ASN A 142 -11.08 -10.70 -1.22
N SER A 143 -9.96 -11.36 -1.52
CA SER A 143 -8.69 -10.70 -1.86
C SER A 143 -8.12 -9.79 -0.77
N SER A 144 -8.68 -9.77 0.43
CA SER A 144 -8.05 -9.17 1.60
C SER A 144 -6.79 -9.97 1.91
N SER A 145 -5.65 -9.35 1.79
CA SER A 145 -4.39 -9.95 2.21
C SER A 145 -4.40 -10.22 3.70
N CYS A 146 -3.47 -11.05 4.13
CA CYS A 146 -3.28 -11.36 5.54
C CYS A 146 -3.12 -10.07 6.35
N GLU A 147 -4.14 -9.70 7.09
CA GLU A 147 -4.20 -8.53 7.98
C GLU A 147 -3.35 -8.77 9.25
N ILE A 148 -2.04 -8.99 9.05
CA ILE A 148 -1.10 -9.40 10.12
C ILE A 148 -1.01 -8.32 11.21
N GLY A 149 -1.12 -7.05 10.84
CA GLY A 149 -1.14 -5.93 11.79
C GLY A 149 -2.31 -5.99 12.76
N HIS A 150 -3.42 -6.61 12.36
CA HIS A 150 -4.62 -6.74 13.20
C HIS A 150 -4.70 -8.06 13.96
N MET A 151 -3.66 -8.87 13.92
CA MET A 151 -3.53 -10.05 14.77
C MET A 151 -3.47 -9.64 16.24
N ILE A 152 -4.33 -10.22 17.07
CA ILE A 152 -4.41 -9.90 18.50
C ILE A 152 -3.20 -10.51 19.22
N THR A 153 -2.27 -9.66 19.66
CA THR A 153 -1.09 -10.04 20.44
C THR A 153 -1.27 -9.85 21.95
N HIS A 154 -2.23 -8.99 22.35
CA HIS A 154 -2.56 -8.70 23.75
C HIS A 154 -4.07 -8.74 23.95
N MET A 155 -4.58 -9.84 24.49
CA MET A 155 -6.01 -9.99 24.76
C MET A 155 -6.50 -8.87 25.70
N GLY A 156 -7.55 -8.14 25.30
CA GLY A 156 -8.09 -7.00 26.06
C GLY A 156 -7.16 -5.77 26.13
N GLY A 157 -6.13 -5.71 25.26
CA GLY A 157 -5.16 -4.63 25.25
C GLY A 157 -5.65 -3.31 24.65
N LYS A 158 -4.73 -2.52 24.07
CA LYS A 158 -5.04 -1.20 23.51
C LYS A 158 -6.11 -1.30 22.40
N LEU A 159 -7.01 -0.31 22.35
CA LEU A 159 -7.93 -0.14 21.23
C LEU A 159 -7.14 0.11 19.94
N CYS A 160 -7.48 -0.61 18.89
CA CYS A 160 -6.95 -0.44 17.54
C CYS A 160 -7.91 0.38 16.68
N SER A 161 -7.41 1.05 15.65
CA SER A 161 -8.21 1.76 14.64
C SER A 161 -9.27 0.89 13.97
N CYS A 162 -9.03 -0.42 13.82
CA CYS A 162 -9.98 -1.37 13.29
C CYS A 162 -11.15 -1.73 14.23
N GLY A 163 -11.22 -1.14 15.43
CA GLY A 163 -12.25 -1.40 16.44
C GLY A 163 -11.97 -2.57 17.38
N ASN A 164 -10.98 -3.42 17.11
CA ASN A 164 -10.57 -4.50 17.99
C ASN A 164 -9.62 -4.01 19.09
N HIS A 165 -9.41 -4.84 20.11
CA HIS A 165 -8.46 -4.59 21.19
C HIS A 165 -7.26 -5.53 21.09
N GLY A 166 -6.05 -4.98 21.24
CA GLY A 166 -4.82 -5.76 21.38
C GLY A 166 -4.13 -6.15 20.07
N CYS A 167 -4.48 -5.53 18.95
CA CYS A 167 -3.83 -5.74 17.66
C CYS A 167 -2.34 -5.41 17.72
N PHE A 168 -1.51 -6.15 16.98
CA PHE A 168 -0.08 -5.93 16.86
C PHE A 168 0.25 -4.49 16.45
N GLU A 169 -0.48 -3.96 15.48
CA GLU A 169 -0.35 -2.57 14.99
C GLU A 169 -0.48 -1.53 16.10
N ALA A 170 -1.40 -1.72 17.05
CA ALA A 170 -1.62 -0.79 18.15
C ALA A 170 -0.42 -0.64 19.10
N TYR A 171 0.60 -1.49 18.94
CA TYR A 171 1.82 -1.48 19.76
C TYR A 171 3.08 -1.16 18.96
N ALA A 172 3.17 -1.56 17.70
CA ALA A 172 4.42 -1.59 16.95
C ALA A 172 4.42 -0.74 15.66
N SER A 173 3.31 -0.07 15.31
CA SER A 173 3.28 0.84 14.16
C SER A 173 3.99 2.16 14.45
N ALA A 174 4.30 2.92 13.41
CA ALA A 174 4.82 4.28 13.55
C ALA A 174 3.85 5.20 14.31
N SER A 175 2.54 5.05 14.08
CA SER A 175 1.51 5.77 14.85
C SER A 175 1.52 5.38 16.33
N ALA A 176 1.69 4.09 16.65
CA ALA A 176 1.77 3.63 18.02
C ALA A 176 3.01 4.18 18.74
N LEU A 177 4.17 4.19 18.07
CA LEU A 177 5.42 4.75 18.60
C LEU A 177 5.28 6.26 18.84
N SER A 178 4.75 7.01 17.90
CA SER A 178 4.50 8.44 18.06
C SER A 178 3.54 8.71 19.21
N GLY A 179 2.48 7.91 19.37
CA GLY A 179 1.53 7.98 20.46
C GLY A 179 2.15 7.77 21.85
N MET A 180 3.23 6.98 21.98
CA MET A 180 3.96 6.83 23.25
C MET A 180 4.64 8.11 23.74
N THR A 181 4.80 9.11 22.87
CA THR A 181 5.37 10.41 23.18
C THR A 181 4.32 11.53 23.16
N ASP A 182 3.03 11.17 23.24
CA ASP A 182 1.88 12.10 23.08
C ASP A 182 1.97 12.88 21.75
N GLY A 183 2.48 12.24 20.69
CA GLY A 183 2.66 12.84 19.37
C GLY A 183 3.78 13.88 19.27
N ARG A 184 4.60 14.05 20.32
CA ARG A 184 5.72 15.03 20.32
C ARG A 184 6.83 14.67 19.32
N PHE A 185 6.99 13.40 19.02
CA PHE A 185 8.00 12.91 18.08
C PHE A 185 7.38 11.91 17.10
N THR A 186 7.84 11.98 15.84
CA THR A 186 7.57 10.95 14.84
C THR A 186 8.37 9.69 15.15
N ALA A 187 7.93 8.55 14.62
CA ALA A 187 8.68 7.29 14.78
C ALA A 187 10.14 7.40 14.29
N GLY A 188 10.38 8.14 13.19
CA GLY A 188 11.73 8.37 12.67
C GLY A 188 12.60 9.23 13.60
N GLU A 189 12.04 10.21 14.29
CA GLU A 189 12.75 11.00 15.29
C GLU A 189 13.06 10.18 16.55
N ILE A 190 12.13 9.30 16.96
CA ILE A 190 12.34 8.38 18.09
C ILE A 190 13.50 7.43 17.76
N ALA A 191 13.48 6.82 16.57
CA ALA A 191 14.53 5.89 16.15
C ALA A 191 15.92 6.55 16.07
N LYS A 192 16.01 7.81 15.62
CA LYS A 192 17.27 8.55 15.61
C LYS A 192 17.79 8.83 17.02
N ARG A 193 16.92 9.22 17.95
CA ARG A 193 17.30 9.49 19.34
C ARG A 193 17.80 8.25 20.08
N ASP A 194 17.21 7.09 19.79
CA ASP A 194 17.65 5.82 20.37
C ASP A 194 19.03 5.38 19.82
N ALA A 195 19.31 5.67 18.54
CA ALA A 195 20.60 5.38 17.92
C ALA A 195 21.74 6.30 18.43
N ASP A 196 21.43 7.50 18.86
CA ASP A 196 22.38 8.49 19.36
C ASP A 196 22.70 8.33 20.88
N GLY A 197 22.03 7.40 21.59
CA GLY A 197 22.23 7.05 23.02
C GLY A 197 21.47 7.95 23.95
#